data_3b3573e16034ebe7a0cc0ee071bc054b
#
_entry.id   3b3573e16034ebe7a0cc0ee071bc054b
#
_cell.length_a   1.000
_cell.length_b   1.000
_cell.length_c   1.000
_cell.angle_alpha   90.00
_cell.angle_beta   90.00
_cell.angle_gamma   90.00
#
_symmetry.space_group_name_H-M   'P 1'
#
loop_
_entity.id
_entity.type
_entity.pdbx_description
1 polymer ?
#
loop_
_entity_poly.entity_id
_entity_poly.type
_entity_poly.pdbx_seq_one_letter_code
_entity_poly.pdbx_strand_id
1 'polypeptide(L)'
;MSKIELTNVTKIYGEPKRKGALPEGKKAIDNVTMVIPDQSFTVLVGPSGCGKTTLLRMIAGLESITMGTLKIGDVDVTNLEPGDRGLAMVFQSYALYPHMSVWKNIEFGLKNAHIPTYEINKRIKEVLKLVNLEEYANRRPENLSGGQRQRVALARAIAKKPQVFLMDEPLSNLDAKLRSTMRTELIQMHETLKSTFVYVTHDQVEAMTMGDNIVVMDEGLVKQIGTPIEIHDEPSCVFVAQFIGDPGMNIITLNSGNKVGFRPRNIGFAEDDEAREAECCYVNGTVLAIENHGSEMLYFVDIGVGKCYIKSSSKKHKGVDERVVVKFPFSSCYAFGSDENRIYDADKVREVYDEFRCIGK
;
A
#
# COMPACT_ATOMS: atom_id res chain seq x y z
N MET A 1 18.88 5.04 16.23
CA MET A 1 17.95 5.45 15.15
C MET A 1 17.85 4.31 14.17
N SER A 2 16.63 3.90 13.83
CA SER A 2 16.36 2.69 13.01
C SER A 2 15.75 3.05 11.65
N LYS A 3 16.12 4.21 11.09
CA LYS A 3 15.82 4.54 9.68
C LYS A 3 16.42 3.48 8.77
N ILE A 4 15.76 3.19 7.64
CA ILE A 4 16.26 2.26 6.64
C ILE A 4 16.55 3.06 5.38
N GLU A 5 17.78 2.98 4.89
CA GLU A 5 18.21 3.68 3.68
C GLU A 5 18.57 2.67 2.59
N LEU A 6 17.89 2.78 1.47
CA LEU A 6 18.20 2.05 0.24
C LEU A 6 18.81 3.02 -0.76
N THR A 7 19.95 2.66 -1.33
CA THR A 7 20.64 3.47 -2.34
C THR A 7 20.92 2.64 -3.58
N ASN A 8 20.28 2.97 -4.69
CA ASN A 8 20.39 2.32 -6.00
C ASN A 8 20.23 0.79 -5.93
N VAL A 9 19.31 0.32 -5.07
CA VAL A 9 19.09 -1.11 -4.82
C VAL A 9 18.42 -1.76 -6.01
N THR A 10 19.06 -2.80 -6.54
CA THR A 10 18.56 -3.59 -7.67
C THR A 10 18.60 -5.08 -7.35
N LYS A 11 17.56 -5.80 -7.74
CA LYS A 11 17.49 -7.27 -7.69
C LYS A 11 17.20 -7.83 -9.07
N ILE A 12 18.09 -8.68 -9.54
CA ILE A 12 17.94 -9.44 -10.78
C ILE A 12 17.92 -10.92 -10.44
N TYR A 13 16.85 -11.62 -10.83
CA TYR A 13 16.80 -13.09 -10.74
C TYR A 13 17.37 -13.70 -12.01
N GLY A 14 18.22 -14.69 -11.86
CA GLY A 14 18.90 -15.39 -12.95
C GLY A 14 20.29 -15.82 -12.55
N GLU A 15 20.97 -16.53 -13.43
CA GLU A 15 22.37 -16.92 -13.25
C GLU A 15 23.31 -16.03 -14.08
N PRO A 16 24.47 -15.67 -13.55
CA PRO A 16 25.45 -14.94 -14.33
C PRO A 16 26.07 -15.86 -15.40
N LYS A 17 26.09 -15.45 -16.66
CA LYS A 17 26.73 -16.22 -17.75
C LYS A 17 28.24 -16.44 -17.59
N ARG A 18 28.89 -15.59 -16.78
CA ARG A 18 30.32 -15.68 -16.47
C ARG A 18 30.56 -15.30 -15.02
N LYS A 19 31.58 -15.89 -14.40
CA LYS A 19 31.98 -15.53 -13.03
C LYS A 19 32.31 -14.04 -12.95
N GLY A 20 31.59 -13.29 -12.06
CA GLY A 20 31.75 -11.85 -11.88
C GLY A 20 30.86 -10.98 -12.77
N ALA A 21 30.06 -11.56 -13.70
CA ALA A 21 29.05 -10.82 -14.44
C ALA A 21 27.75 -10.69 -13.61
N LEU A 22 26.94 -9.68 -13.95
CA LEU A 22 25.60 -9.56 -13.38
C LEU A 22 24.70 -10.69 -13.87
N PRO A 23 23.74 -11.15 -13.03
CA PRO A 23 22.73 -12.10 -13.48
C PRO A 23 21.95 -11.55 -14.69
N GLU A 24 21.69 -12.41 -15.68
CA GLU A 24 20.81 -12.07 -16.78
C GLU A 24 19.43 -12.65 -16.49
N GLY A 25 18.42 -11.76 -16.32
CA GLY A 25 17.08 -12.19 -16.03
C GLY A 25 16.13 -11.04 -15.71
N LYS A 26 14.97 -11.38 -15.14
CA LYS A 26 13.97 -10.38 -14.78
C LYS A 26 14.47 -9.53 -13.61
N LYS A 27 14.46 -8.21 -13.78
CA LYS A 27 14.62 -7.28 -12.68
C LYS A 27 13.36 -7.30 -11.83
N ALA A 28 13.46 -7.75 -10.60
CA ALA A 28 12.35 -7.72 -9.65
C ALA A 28 12.30 -6.41 -8.88
N ILE A 29 13.46 -5.78 -8.71
CA ILE A 29 13.64 -4.41 -8.18
C ILE A 29 14.66 -3.71 -9.07
N ASP A 30 14.35 -2.49 -9.48
CA ASP A 30 15.20 -1.73 -10.39
C ASP A 30 15.55 -0.35 -9.81
N ASN A 31 16.81 -0.19 -9.42
CA ASN A 31 17.42 1.07 -9.00
C ASN A 31 16.62 1.85 -7.94
N VAL A 32 16.11 1.17 -6.91
CA VAL A 32 15.33 1.80 -5.85
C VAL A 32 16.26 2.56 -4.90
N THR A 33 15.97 3.87 -4.77
CA THR A 33 16.58 4.75 -3.78
C THR A 33 15.47 5.37 -2.94
N MET A 34 15.43 5.07 -1.64
CA MET A 34 14.43 5.60 -0.71
C MET A 34 14.91 5.54 0.73
N VAL A 35 14.25 6.32 1.57
CA VAL A 35 14.45 6.31 3.03
C VAL A 35 13.13 5.98 3.70
N ILE A 36 13.14 4.97 4.59
CA ILE A 36 12.06 4.68 5.52
C ILE A 36 12.41 5.39 6.83
N PRO A 37 11.60 6.35 7.29
CA PRO A 37 11.91 7.13 8.49
C PRO A 37 11.95 6.28 9.76
N ASP A 38 12.76 6.72 10.70
CA ASP A 38 12.80 6.12 12.04
C ASP A 38 11.42 6.22 12.73
N GLN A 39 11.00 5.15 13.38
CA GLN A 39 9.73 5.05 14.09
C GLN A 39 8.47 5.30 13.23
N SER A 40 8.58 5.22 11.91
CA SER A 40 7.42 5.34 11.02
C SER A 40 6.75 3.99 10.78
N PHE A 41 5.45 4.03 10.51
CA PHE A 41 4.71 2.94 9.88
C PHE A 41 4.72 3.15 8.37
N THR A 42 5.65 2.50 7.67
CA THR A 42 5.76 2.62 6.20
C THR A 42 5.13 1.43 5.51
N VAL A 43 4.19 1.70 4.59
CA VAL A 43 3.46 0.67 3.84
C VAL A 43 3.96 0.60 2.40
N LEU A 44 4.39 -0.59 1.97
CA LEU A 44 4.68 -0.89 0.57
C LEU A 44 3.41 -1.44 -0.08
N VAL A 45 2.89 -0.74 -1.09
CA VAL A 45 1.64 -1.10 -1.77
C VAL A 45 1.85 -1.13 -3.28
N GLY A 46 1.07 -1.95 -3.99
CA GLY A 46 1.14 -2.09 -5.45
C GLY A 46 0.53 -3.40 -5.93
N PRO A 47 0.43 -3.63 -7.24
CA PRO A 47 -0.10 -4.85 -7.82
C PRO A 47 0.67 -6.10 -7.39
N SER A 48 0.05 -7.27 -7.55
CA SER A 48 0.74 -8.56 -7.34
C SER A 48 1.93 -8.70 -8.28
N GLY A 49 3.07 -9.10 -7.72
CA GLY A 49 4.31 -9.30 -8.51
C GLY A 49 5.11 -8.04 -8.83
N CYS A 50 4.74 -6.86 -8.31
CA CYS A 50 5.49 -5.61 -8.53
C CYS A 50 6.79 -5.47 -7.71
N GLY A 51 7.14 -6.46 -6.86
CA GLY A 51 8.42 -6.48 -6.14
C GLY A 51 8.37 -6.21 -4.64
N LYS A 52 7.22 -5.89 -4.02
CA LYS A 52 7.09 -5.56 -2.58
C LYS A 52 7.71 -6.60 -1.64
N THR A 53 7.29 -7.85 -1.77
CA THR A 53 7.83 -8.96 -0.95
C THR A 53 9.33 -9.18 -1.21
N THR A 54 9.79 -9.00 -2.45
CA THR A 54 11.22 -9.08 -2.77
C THR A 54 12.01 -7.99 -2.05
N LEU A 55 11.52 -6.74 -2.09
CA LEU A 55 12.13 -5.61 -1.38
C LEU A 55 12.15 -5.83 0.13
N LEU A 56 11.02 -6.30 0.70
CA LEU A 56 10.94 -6.63 2.13
C LEU A 56 11.94 -7.73 2.51
N ARG A 57 12.07 -8.78 1.69
CA ARG A 57 13.01 -9.88 1.92
C ARG A 57 14.47 -9.45 1.79
N MET A 58 14.78 -8.50 0.89
CA MET A 58 16.10 -7.89 0.81
C MET A 58 16.44 -7.10 2.08
N ILE A 59 15.48 -6.33 2.61
CA ILE A 59 15.66 -5.64 3.91
C ILE A 59 15.87 -6.66 5.03
N ALA A 60 15.13 -7.78 5.02
CA ALA A 60 15.28 -8.86 5.98
C ALA A 60 16.60 -9.64 5.87
N GLY A 61 17.33 -9.55 4.75
CA GLY A 61 18.50 -10.38 4.44
C GLY A 61 18.15 -11.80 3.98
N LEU A 62 16.87 -12.06 3.70
CA LEU A 62 16.40 -13.34 3.17
C LEU A 62 16.56 -13.44 1.65
N GLU A 63 16.85 -12.31 1.01
CA GLU A 63 17.12 -12.20 -0.41
C GLU A 63 18.34 -11.29 -0.62
N SER A 64 19.26 -11.72 -1.48
CA SER A 64 20.49 -10.97 -1.76
C SER A 64 20.20 -9.74 -2.62
N ILE A 65 20.94 -8.66 -2.38
CA ILE A 65 20.95 -7.46 -3.22
C ILE A 65 21.93 -7.70 -4.37
N THR A 66 21.52 -7.46 -5.63
CA THR A 66 22.39 -7.60 -6.79
C THR A 66 23.29 -6.40 -6.96
N MET A 67 22.78 -5.19 -6.78
CA MET A 67 23.51 -3.91 -6.80
C MET A 67 22.90 -2.94 -5.80
N GLY A 68 23.70 -1.96 -5.38
CA GLY A 68 23.29 -0.95 -4.42
C GLY A 68 23.67 -1.30 -2.99
N THR A 69 23.21 -0.47 -2.05
CA THR A 69 23.52 -0.61 -0.62
C THR A 69 22.26 -0.43 0.23
N LEU A 70 22.24 -1.12 1.36
CA LEU A 70 21.19 -1.07 2.37
C LEU A 70 21.78 -0.77 3.73
N LYS A 71 21.27 0.28 4.40
CA LYS A 71 21.65 0.62 5.77
C LYS A 71 20.45 0.57 6.69
N ILE A 72 20.67 0.15 7.94
CA ILE A 72 19.73 0.26 9.05
C ILE A 72 20.39 1.08 10.14
N GLY A 73 19.87 2.27 10.42
CA GLY A 73 20.56 3.29 11.18
C GLY A 73 21.84 3.71 10.44
N ASP A 74 22.98 3.62 11.14
CA ASP A 74 24.29 3.95 10.57
C ASP A 74 25.07 2.71 10.10
N VAL A 75 24.47 1.51 10.21
CA VAL A 75 25.11 0.24 9.89
C VAL A 75 24.76 -0.19 8.47
N ASP A 76 25.79 -0.46 7.65
CA ASP A 76 25.61 -1.13 6.36
C ASP A 76 25.31 -2.62 6.58
N VAL A 77 24.10 -3.02 6.20
CA VAL A 77 23.60 -4.39 6.37
C VAL A 77 23.48 -5.14 5.05
N THR A 78 24.00 -4.59 3.97
CA THR A 78 23.86 -5.11 2.59
C THR A 78 24.17 -6.61 2.52
N ASN A 79 25.27 -7.02 3.16
CA ASN A 79 25.78 -8.40 3.14
C ASN A 79 25.65 -9.12 4.49
N LEU A 80 24.96 -8.53 5.47
CA LEU A 80 24.78 -9.18 6.77
C LEU A 80 23.69 -10.25 6.69
N GLU A 81 23.90 -11.34 7.42
CA GLU A 81 22.91 -12.39 7.59
C GLU A 81 21.65 -11.87 8.31
N PRO A 82 20.47 -12.47 8.08
CA PRO A 82 19.21 -12.02 8.69
C PRO A 82 19.23 -11.89 10.21
N GLY A 83 19.99 -12.78 10.88
CA GLY A 83 20.11 -12.80 12.34
C GLY A 83 20.82 -11.58 12.92
N ASP A 84 21.71 -10.96 12.14
CA ASP A 84 22.61 -9.89 12.58
C ASP A 84 22.06 -8.48 12.24
N ARG A 85 20.90 -8.38 11.58
CA ARG A 85 20.28 -7.11 11.18
C ARG A 85 19.44 -6.43 12.26
N GLY A 86 19.24 -7.06 13.42
CA GLY A 86 18.51 -6.48 14.56
C GLY A 86 17.01 -6.26 14.31
N LEU A 87 16.41 -7.02 13.38
CA LEU A 87 15.00 -6.90 13.00
C LEU A 87 14.18 -8.16 13.30
N ALA A 88 12.86 -8.04 13.23
CA ALA A 88 11.96 -9.18 13.29
C ALA A 88 11.01 -9.17 12.09
N MET A 89 10.67 -10.36 11.57
CA MET A 89 9.77 -10.51 10.44
C MET A 89 8.56 -11.36 10.82
N VAL A 90 7.38 -10.90 10.39
CA VAL A 90 6.11 -11.62 10.43
C VAL A 90 5.75 -12.02 9.00
N PHE A 91 5.61 -13.32 8.76
CA PHE A 91 5.31 -13.89 7.45
C PHE A 91 3.81 -14.00 7.24
N GLN A 92 3.37 -13.98 6.00
CA GLN A 92 1.97 -14.18 5.58
C GLN A 92 1.37 -15.49 6.11
N SER A 93 2.16 -16.57 6.19
CA SER A 93 1.74 -17.87 6.74
C SER A 93 1.84 -17.96 8.26
N TYR A 94 2.20 -16.83 8.94
CA TYR A 94 2.53 -16.76 10.37
C TYR A 94 3.77 -17.57 10.77
N ALA A 95 4.16 -18.59 10.04
CA ALA A 95 5.31 -19.47 10.26
C ALA A 95 5.42 -19.97 11.72
N LEU A 96 4.31 -20.39 12.32
CA LEU A 96 4.27 -20.94 13.68
C LEU A 96 4.74 -22.40 13.66
N TYR A 97 5.41 -22.80 14.75
CA TYR A 97 5.81 -24.20 14.95
C TYR A 97 4.58 -25.00 15.45
N PRO A 98 4.00 -25.89 14.63
CA PRO A 98 2.70 -26.49 14.92
C PRO A 98 2.70 -27.42 16.14
N HIS A 99 3.84 -28.04 16.43
CA HIS A 99 4.05 -28.95 17.56
C HIS A 99 4.36 -28.25 18.90
N MET A 100 4.55 -26.92 18.87
CA MET A 100 4.86 -26.10 20.05
C MET A 100 3.63 -25.36 20.55
N SER A 101 3.48 -25.17 21.88
CA SER A 101 2.48 -24.26 22.42
C SER A 101 2.78 -22.81 22.07
N VAL A 102 1.82 -21.90 22.29
CA VAL A 102 2.01 -20.44 22.16
C VAL A 102 3.24 -19.98 22.94
N TRP A 103 3.35 -20.35 24.21
CA TRP A 103 4.52 -20.06 25.05
C TRP A 103 5.82 -20.49 24.39
N LYS A 104 5.90 -21.78 23.95
CA LYS A 104 7.10 -22.33 23.35
C LYS A 104 7.44 -21.72 22.00
N ASN A 105 6.44 -21.29 21.20
CA ASN A 105 6.65 -20.57 19.96
C ASN A 105 7.38 -19.23 20.19
N ILE A 106 7.06 -18.52 21.28
CA ILE A 106 7.71 -17.26 21.65
C ILE A 106 9.08 -17.54 22.29
N GLU A 107 9.15 -18.49 23.18
CA GLU A 107 10.37 -18.89 23.91
C GLU A 107 11.52 -19.30 22.98
N PHE A 108 11.21 -20.03 21.91
CA PHE A 108 12.20 -20.61 21.00
C PHE A 108 13.17 -19.55 20.44
N GLY A 109 12.64 -18.44 19.92
CA GLY A 109 13.47 -17.37 19.38
C GLY A 109 14.34 -16.66 20.42
N LEU A 110 13.84 -16.55 21.65
CA LEU A 110 14.58 -15.93 22.77
C LEU A 110 15.69 -16.83 23.30
N LYS A 111 15.46 -18.15 23.32
CA LYS A 111 16.50 -19.13 23.69
C LYS A 111 17.65 -19.13 22.67
N ASN A 112 17.33 -19.07 21.38
CA ASN A 112 18.36 -19.01 20.33
C ASN A 112 19.18 -17.71 20.40
N ALA A 113 18.61 -16.63 20.94
CA ALA A 113 19.31 -15.38 21.21
C ALA A 113 20.09 -15.38 22.54
N HIS A 114 20.23 -16.55 23.19
CA HIS A 114 20.94 -16.76 24.47
C HIS A 114 20.47 -15.85 25.62
N ILE A 115 19.19 -15.45 25.62
CA ILE A 115 18.59 -14.63 26.69
C ILE A 115 18.42 -15.48 27.96
N PRO A 116 18.75 -14.95 29.16
CA PRO A 116 18.57 -15.69 30.38
C PRO A 116 17.11 -16.11 30.66
N THR A 117 16.90 -17.31 31.21
CA THR A 117 15.56 -17.90 31.40
C THR A 117 14.59 -17.01 32.19
N TYR A 118 15.10 -16.32 33.24
CA TYR A 118 14.26 -15.43 34.05
C TYR A 118 13.71 -14.25 33.18
N GLU A 119 14.55 -13.72 32.29
CA GLU A 119 14.16 -12.62 31.39
C GLU A 119 13.22 -13.11 30.29
N ILE A 120 13.45 -14.32 29.75
CA ILE A 120 12.53 -14.96 28.81
C ILE A 120 11.12 -15.05 29.41
N ASN A 121 10.99 -15.59 30.63
CA ASN A 121 9.70 -15.75 31.30
C ASN A 121 9.01 -14.39 31.51
N LYS A 122 9.76 -13.36 31.88
CA LYS A 122 9.24 -12.01 32.08
C LYS A 122 8.74 -11.44 30.74
N ARG A 123 9.55 -11.48 29.69
CA ARG A 123 9.20 -10.96 28.35
C ARG A 123 7.98 -11.67 27.75
N ILE A 124 7.89 -13.00 27.88
CA ILE A 124 6.74 -13.75 27.35
C ILE A 124 5.45 -13.32 28.08
N LYS A 125 5.46 -13.18 29.38
CA LYS A 125 4.27 -12.71 30.13
C LYS A 125 3.84 -11.31 29.71
N GLU A 126 4.78 -10.38 29.59
CA GLU A 126 4.53 -9.00 29.13
C GLU A 126 3.92 -8.98 27.73
N VAL A 127 4.48 -9.75 26.79
CA VAL A 127 4.01 -9.79 25.40
C VAL A 127 2.67 -10.50 25.29
N LEU A 128 2.45 -11.62 25.99
CA LEU A 128 1.14 -12.31 26.00
C LEU A 128 0.02 -11.39 26.47
N LYS A 129 0.30 -10.58 27.51
CA LYS A 129 -0.63 -9.56 28.00
C LYS A 129 -0.89 -8.48 26.94
N LEU A 130 0.16 -7.99 26.26
CA LEU A 130 0.05 -6.96 25.21
C LEU A 130 -0.85 -7.42 24.05
N VAL A 131 -0.77 -8.71 23.67
CA VAL A 131 -1.56 -9.27 22.57
C VAL A 131 -2.83 -10.01 23.02
N ASN A 132 -3.22 -9.92 24.29
CA ASN A 132 -4.40 -10.57 24.89
C ASN A 132 -4.44 -12.10 24.65
N LEU A 133 -3.34 -12.81 24.92
CA LEU A 133 -3.21 -14.25 24.73
C LEU A 133 -2.79 -15.02 25.99
N GLU A 134 -2.90 -14.45 27.18
CA GLU A 134 -2.47 -15.11 28.44
C GLU A 134 -3.14 -16.47 28.63
N GLU A 135 -4.45 -16.55 28.43
CA GLU A 135 -5.23 -17.79 28.59
C GLU A 135 -4.91 -18.86 27.54
N TYR A 136 -4.28 -18.46 26.43
CA TYR A 136 -3.93 -19.34 25.33
C TYR A 136 -2.47 -19.83 25.38
N ALA A 137 -1.68 -19.44 26.38
CA ALA A 137 -0.24 -19.69 26.48
C ALA A 137 0.14 -21.16 26.26
N ASN A 138 -0.68 -22.09 26.75
CA ASN A 138 -0.44 -23.54 26.68
C ASN A 138 -1.06 -24.21 25.46
N ARG A 139 -1.86 -23.50 24.65
CA ARG A 139 -2.50 -24.08 23.46
C ARG A 139 -1.51 -24.18 22.30
N ARG A 140 -1.76 -25.14 21.39
CA ARG A 140 -1.04 -25.28 20.12
C ARG A 140 -1.73 -24.49 19.02
N PRO A 141 -1.01 -24.12 17.94
CA PRO A 141 -1.56 -23.35 16.83
C PRO A 141 -2.82 -23.95 16.20
N GLU A 142 -2.96 -25.28 16.14
CA GLU A 142 -4.14 -25.99 15.65
C GLU A 142 -5.44 -25.65 16.39
N ASN A 143 -5.32 -25.29 17.69
CA ASN A 143 -6.45 -24.95 18.57
C ASN A 143 -6.66 -23.45 18.69
N LEU A 144 -6.20 -22.65 17.73
CA LEU A 144 -6.29 -21.20 17.69
C LEU A 144 -7.05 -20.73 16.45
N SER A 145 -7.81 -19.63 16.59
CA SER A 145 -8.38 -18.93 15.43
C SER A 145 -7.32 -18.26 14.57
N GLY A 146 -7.65 -17.84 13.35
CA GLY A 146 -6.74 -17.10 12.46
C GLY A 146 -6.10 -15.88 13.13
N GLY A 147 -6.93 -15.02 13.76
CA GLY A 147 -6.44 -13.84 14.48
C GLY A 147 -5.57 -14.19 15.70
N GLN A 148 -5.90 -15.27 16.43
CA GLN A 148 -5.04 -15.72 17.52
C GLN A 148 -3.68 -16.21 17.00
N ARG A 149 -3.63 -16.97 15.90
CA ARG A 149 -2.35 -17.36 15.28
C ARG A 149 -1.52 -16.16 14.86
N GLN A 150 -2.14 -15.15 14.29
CA GLN A 150 -1.47 -13.91 13.92
C GLN A 150 -0.89 -13.19 15.16
N ARG A 151 -1.69 -13.03 16.22
CA ARG A 151 -1.20 -12.44 17.48
C ARG A 151 -0.03 -13.23 18.08
N VAL A 152 0.01 -14.56 17.94
CA VAL A 152 1.18 -15.36 18.34
C VAL A 152 2.41 -15.02 17.51
N ALA A 153 2.26 -14.85 16.19
CA ALA A 153 3.37 -14.46 15.32
C ALA A 153 3.91 -13.05 15.67
N LEU A 154 3.01 -12.09 15.95
CA LEU A 154 3.35 -10.76 16.43
C LEU A 154 4.05 -10.83 17.81
N ALA A 155 3.50 -11.61 18.76
CA ALA A 155 4.10 -11.81 20.07
C ALA A 155 5.54 -12.34 19.97
N ARG A 156 5.77 -13.30 19.06
CA ARG A 156 7.11 -13.85 18.79
C ARG A 156 8.08 -12.78 18.27
N ALA A 157 7.60 -11.89 17.43
CA ALA A 157 8.40 -10.78 16.90
C ALA A 157 8.70 -9.74 18.00
N ILE A 158 7.68 -9.30 18.74
CA ILE A 158 7.80 -8.29 19.80
C ILE A 158 8.72 -8.72 20.94
N ALA A 159 8.64 -10.00 21.34
CA ALA A 159 9.47 -10.54 22.42
C ALA A 159 10.98 -10.38 22.18
N LYS A 160 11.40 -10.34 20.92
CA LYS A 160 12.80 -10.07 20.53
C LYS A 160 13.22 -8.62 20.79
N LYS A 161 12.26 -7.69 20.99
CA LYS A 161 12.48 -6.23 21.09
C LYS A 161 13.29 -5.67 19.93
N PRO A 162 12.86 -5.90 18.67
CA PRO A 162 13.58 -5.41 17.51
C PRO A 162 13.38 -3.90 17.36
N GLN A 163 14.31 -3.24 16.67
CA GLN A 163 14.16 -1.84 16.27
C GLN A 163 13.30 -1.69 15.01
N VAL A 164 13.26 -2.73 14.17
CA VAL A 164 12.52 -2.76 12.90
C VAL A 164 11.63 -3.99 12.85
N PHE A 165 10.34 -3.79 12.54
CA PHE A 165 9.38 -4.85 12.25
C PHE A 165 9.11 -4.91 10.75
N LEU A 166 9.27 -6.07 10.15
CA LEU A 166 8.92 -6.36 8.76
C LEU A 166 7.69 -7.26 8.74
N MET A 167 6.68 -6.89 7.96
CA MET A 167 5.41 -7.62 7.88
C MET A 167 5.03 -7.89 6.44
N ASP A 168 4.99 -9.16 6.05
CA ASP A 168 4.66 -9.62 4.70
C ASP A 168 3.19 -10.08 4.66
N GLU A 169 2.29 -9.20 4.22
CA GLU A 169 0.83 -9.43 4.11
C GLU A 169 0.19 -10.13 5.34
N PRO A 170 0.41 -9.63 6.57
CA PRO A 170 0.03 -10.40 7.75
C PRO A 170 -1.49 -10.53 7.94
N LEU A 171 -2.32 -9.68 7.30
CA LEU A 171 -3.78 -9.68 7.44
C LEU A 171 -4.51 -10.39 6.30
N SER A 172 -3.81 -10.82 5.24
CA SER A 172 -4.41 -11.36 4.01
C SER A 172 -5.30 -12.60 4.23
N ASN A 173 -4.96 -13.43 5.23
CA ASN A 173 -5.67 -14.69 5.54
C ASN A 173 -6.83 -14.53 6.54
N LEU A 174 -7.25 -13.29 6.85
CA LEU A 174 -8.32 -12.99 7.79
C LEU A 174 -9.60 -12.55 7.08
N ASP A 175 -10.75 -12.85 7.69
CA ASP A 175 -12.05 -12.31 7.25
C ASP A 175 -12.09 -10.77 7.45
N ALA A 176 -13.01 -10.10 6.75
CA ALA A 176 -13.08 -8.64 6.70
C ALA A 176 -13.28 -7.99 8.09
N LYS A 177 -14.12 -8.59 8.96
CA LYS A 177 -14.38 -8.06 10.30
C LYS A 177 -13.15 -8.16 11.19
N LEU A 178 -12.51 -9.32 11.18
CA LEU A 178 -11.30 -9.57 11.97
C LEU A 178 -10.13 -8.72 11.46
N ARG A 179 -10.00 -8.56 10.14
CA ARG A 179 -9.00 -7.69 9.51
C ARG A 179 -9.14 -6.24 9.99
N SER A 180 -10.37 -5.71 10.04
CA SER A 180 -10.62 -4.35 10.55
C SER A 180 -10.19 -4.19 12.01
N THR A 181 -10.49 -5.16 12.87
CA THR A 181 -10.05 -5.15 14.28
C THR A 181 -8.54 -5.20 14.40
N MET A 182 -7.90 -6.11 13.64
CA MET A 182 -6.44 -6.29 13.67
C MET A 182 -5.66 -5.07 13.16
N ARG A 183 -6.20 -4.32 12.20
CA ARG A 183 -5.61 -3.04 11.77
C ARG A 183 -5.50 -2.06 12.93
N THR A 184 -6.59 -1.86 13.68
CA THR A 184 -6.61 -0.98 14.85
C THR A 184 -5.59 -1.44 15.92
N GLU A 185 -5.51 -2.75 16.17
CA GLU A 185 -4.54 -3.30 17.12
C GLU A 185 -3.08 -3.07 16.67
N LEU A 186 -2.79 -3.22 15.36
CA LEU A 186 -1.45 -2.96 14.82
C LEU A 186 -1.03 -1.49 14.97
N ILE A 187 -1.95 -0.55 14.72
CA ILE A 187 -1.71 0.89 14.92
C ILE A 187 -1.37 1.17 16.39
N GLN A 188 -2.20 0.68 17.33
CA GLN A 188 -1.96 0.86 18.76
C GLN A 188 -0.64 0.23 19.24
N MET A 189 -0.29 -0.90 18.64
CA MET A 189 0.97 -1.59 18.90
C MET A 189 2.16 -0.77 18.41
N HIS A 190 2.10 -0.20 17.21
CA HIS A 190 3.12 0.68 16.67
C HIS A 190 3.34 1.91 17.57
N GLU A 191 2.25 2.57 17.98
CA GLU A 191 2.31 3.70 18.90
C GLU A 191 2.96 3.36 20.26
N THR A 192 2.70 2.14 20.75
CA THR A 192 3.25 1.66 22.03
C THR A 192 4.73 1.30 21.92
N LEU A 193 5.13 0.64 20.83
CA LEU A 193 6.49 0.10 20.66
C LEU A 193 7.50 1.16 20.21
N LYS A 194 7.04 2.22 19.53
CA LYS A 194 7.90 3.28 18.98
C LYS A 194 9.04 2.74 18.12
N SER A 195 8.77 1.69 17.36
CA SER A 195 9.72 1.02 16.45
C SER A 195 9.36 1.31 15.00
N THR A 196 10.29 1.14 14.08
CA THR A 196 10.04 1.30 12.64
C THR A 196 9.31 0.07 12.10
N PHE A 197 8.17 0.27 11.44
CA PHE A 197 7.37 -0.78 10.81
C PHE A 197 7.46 -0.66 9.29
N VAL A 198 7.74 -1.77 8.62
CA VAL A 198 7.64 -1.91 7.17
C VAL A 198 6.60 -2.98 6.87
N TYR A 199 5.52 -2.57 6.27
CA TYR A 199 4.33 -3.39 6.06
C TYR A 199 4.07 -3.56 4.56
N VAL A 200 3.92 -4.80 4.10
CA VAL A 200 3.54 -5.10 2.71
C VAL A 200 2.07 -5.47 2.66
N THR A 201 1.35 -4.88 1.73
CA THR A 201 -0.03 -5.24 1.43
C THR A 201 -0.36 -4.99 -0.03
N HIS A 202 -1.44 -5.62 -0.51
CA HIS A 202 -2.11 -5.26 -1.75
C HIS A 202 -3.46 -4.54 -1.48
N ASP A 203 -3.86 -4.42 -0.20
CA ASP A 203 -5.10 -3.75 0.22
C ASP A 203 -4.83 -2.25 0.44
N GLN A 204 -5.47 -1.42 -0.40
CA GLN A 204 -5.32 0.03 -0.33
C GLN A 204 -5.89 0.61 0.97
N VAL A 205 -6.96 0.00 1.52
CA VAL A 205 -7.56 0.47 2.77
C VAL A 205 -6.58 0.28 3.92
N GLU A 206 -5.81 -0.82 3.93
CA GLU A 206 -4.75 -1.03 4.90
C GLU A 206 -3.67 0.06 4.77
N ALA A 207 -3.19 0.32 3.55
CA ALA A 207 -2.18 1.33 3.30
C ALA A 207 -2.62 2.72 3.75
N MET A 208 -3.83 3.14 3.37
CA MET A 208 -4.38 4.47 3.66
C MET A 208 -4.72 4.67 5.15
N THR A 209 -5.01 3.59 5.90
CA THR A 209 -5.43 3.70 7.30
C THR A 209 -4.32 3.50 8.32
N MET A 210 -3.26 2.76 7.99
CA MET A 210 -2.19 2.42 8.92
C MET A 210 -0.88 3.16 8.63
N GLY A 211 -0.64 3.57 7.38
CA GLY A 211 0.64 4.14 6.97
C GLY A 211 0.82 5.60 7.41
N ASP A 212 1.96 5.92 8.02
CA ASP A 212 2.47 7.29 8.08
C ASP A 212 3.04 7.69 6.71
N ASN A 213 3.68 6.72 6.04
CA ASN A 213 4.21 6.83 4.69
C ASN A 213 3.77 5.65 3.84
N ILE A 214 3.41 5.92 2.60
CA ILE A 214 3.06 4.92 1.60
C ILE A 214 4.10 4.96 0.48
N VAL A 215 4.61 3.80 0.12
CA VAL A 215 5.48 3.58 -1.04
C VAL A 215 4.67 2.82 -2.09
N VAL A 216 4.28 3.50 -3.16
CA VAL A 216 3.57 2.88 -4.28
C VAL A 216 4.57 2.29 -5.24
N MET A 217 4.47 0.99 -5.48
CA MET A 217 5.39 0.24 -6.35
C MET A 217 4.69 -0.35 -7.56
N ASP A 218 5.40 -0.35 -8.68
CA ASP A 218 4.96 -1.01 -9.90
C ASP A 218 6.17 -1.46 -10.73
N GLU A 219 6.12 -2.70 -11.26
CA GLU A 219 7.17 -3.29 -12.10
C GLU A 219 8.60 -3.17 -11.55
N GLY A 220 8.76 -3.30 -10.23
CA GLY A 220 10.07 -3.20 -9.55
C GLY A 220 10.54 -1.77 -9.30
N LEU A 221 9.76 -0.77 -9.66
CA LEU A 221 10.05 0.65 -9.48
C LEU A 221 9.19 1.25 -8.35
N VAL A 222 9.73 2.25 -7.68
CA VAL A 222 8.95 3.14 -6.81
C VAL A 222 8.34 4.24 -7.66
N LYS A 223 7.01 4.31 -7.73
CA LYS A 223 6.27 5.32 -8.49
C LYS A 223 6.06 6.61 -7.70
N GLN A 224 5.75 6.47 -6.40
CA GLN A 224 5.57 7.62 -5.50
C GLN A 224 5.79 7.20 -4.05
N ILE A 225 6.30 8.13 -3.25
CA ILE A 225 6.39 8.03 -1.79
C ILE A 225 5.73 9.27 -1.21
N GLY A 226 4.89 9.11 -0.20
CA GLY A 226 4.23 10.23 0.49
C GLY A 226 3.31 9.76 1.60
N THR A 227 2.70 10.71 2.29
CA THR A 227 1.63 10.44 3.23
C THR A 227 0.38 9.91 2.51
N PRO A 228 -0.58 9.26 3.21
CA PRO A 228 -1.84 8.83 2.59
C PRO A 228 -2.56 9.95 1.83
N ILE A 229 -2.59 11.16 2.40
CA ILE A 229 -3.24 12.32 1.77
C ILE A 229 -2.50 12.72 0.49
N GLU A 230 -1.18 12.85 0.52
CA GLU A 230 -0.39 13.20 -0.67
C GLU A 230 -0.54 12.17 -1.79
N ILE A 231 -0.51 10.87 -1.47
CA ILE A 231 -0.69 9.80 -2.46
C ILE A 231 -2.08 9.85 -3.10
N HIS A 232 -3.12 10.18 -2.33
CA HIS A 232 -4.48 10.26 -2.84
C HIS A 232 -4.73 11.56 -3.60
N ASP A 233 -4.35 12.73 -3.03
CA ASP A 233 -4.73 14.03 -3.56
C ASP A 233 -3.73 14.58 -4.58
N GLU A 234 -2.45 14.16 -4.51
CA GLU A 234 -1.36 14.62 -5.36
C GLU A 234 -0.66 13.46 -6.08
N PRO A 235 -1.39 12.63 -6.85
CA PRO A 235 -0.75 11.52 -7.57
C PRO A 235 0.26 12.04 -8.59
N SER A 236 1.47 11.48 -8.57
CA SER A 236 2.58 11.87 -9.44
C SER A 236 2.43 11.40 -10.89
N CYS A 237 1.63 10.37 -11.12
CA CYS A 237 1.42 9.79 -12.46
C CYS A 237 0.05 9.10 -12.54
N VAL A 238 -0.35 8.79 -13.79
CA VAL A 238 -1.61 8.10 -14.10
C VAL A 238 -1.72 6.77 -13.33
N PHE A 239 -0.63 6.01 -13.25
CA PHE A 239 -0.65 4.75 -12.52
C PHE A 239 -1.07 4.93 -11.06
N VAL A 240 -0.45 5.86 -10.33
CA VAL A 240 -0.81 6.11 -8.91
C VAL A 240 -2.24 6.62 -8.79
N ALA A 241 -2.67 7.51 -9.69
CA ALA A 241 -4.01 8.07 -9.72
C ALA A 241 -5.10 6.98 -9.89
N GLN A 242 -4.86 6.00 -10.77
CA GLN A 242 -5.78 4.90 -11.03
C GLN A 242 -5.66 3.78 -9.99
N PHE A 243 -4.45 3.53 -9.48
CA PHE A 243 -4.24 2.48 -8.50
C PHE A 243 -4.84 2.84 -7.14
N ILE A 244 -4.80 4.11 -6.72
CA ILE A 244 -5.31 4.56 -5.41
C ILE A 244 -6.75 5.05 -5.53
N GLY A 245 -7.63 4.43 -4.78
CA GLY A 245 -9.09 4.70 -4.72
C GLY A 245 -9.93 3.52 -5.19
N ASP A 246 -11.19 3.47 -4.75
CA ASP A 246 -12.15 2.44 -5.13
C ASP A 246 -13.50 3.08 -5.47
N PRO A 247 -13.80 3.21 -6.78
CA PRO A 247 -12.87 3.01 -7.90
C PRO A 247 -11.77 4.06 -7.97
N GLY A 248 -10.69 3.74 -8.69
CA GLY A 248 -9.59 4.66 -8.95
C GLY A 248 -10.01 5.89 -9.74
N MET A 249 -9.06 6.79 -10.00
CA MET A 249 -9.31 8.01 -10.77
C MET A 249 -9.74 7.67 -12.21
N ASN A 250 -10.81 8.31 -12.68
CA ASN A 250 -11.17 8.28 -14.11
C ASN A 250 -10.09 9.02 -14.91
N ILE A 251 -9.67 8.42 -16.02
CA ILE A 251 -8.68 9.02 -16.93
C ILE A 251 -9.27 9.09 -18.34
N ILE A 252 -9.29 10.28 -18.90
CA ILE A 252 -9.69 10.52 -20.29
C ILE A 252 -8.46 10.96 -21.07
N THR A 253 -8.19 10.28 -22.18
CA THR A 253 -7.13 10.64 -23.12
C THR A 253 -7.66 11.62 -24.13
N LEU A 254 -6.96 12.74 -24.33
CA LEU A 254 -7.29 13.80 -25.26
C LEU A 254 -6.63 13.56 -26.64
N ASN A 255 -7.02 14.35 -27.64
CA ASN A 255 -6.47 14.22 -28.98
C ASN A 255 -4.96 14.54 -29.05
N SER A 256 -4.49 15.45 -28.22
CA SER A 256 -3.06 15.76 -28.03
C SER A 256 -2.22 14.60 -27.46
N GLY A 257 -2.87 13.55 -26.94
CA GLY A 257 -2.24 12.47 -26.16
C GLY A 257 -2.11 12.79 -24.69
N ASN A 258 -2.34 14.03 -24.24
CA ASN A 258 -2.45 14.38 -22.82
C ASN A 258 -3.68 13.73 -22.22
N LYS A 259 -3.72 13.68 -20.88
CA LYS A 259 -4.82 13.03 -20.17
C LYS A 259 -5.38 13.95 -19.08
N VAL A 260 -6.69 13.87 -18.88
CA VAL A 260 -7.40 14.51 -17.78
C VAL A 260 -7.89 13.45 -16.82
N GLY A 261 -7.60 13.65 -15.54
CA GLY A 261 -8.03 12.77 -14.46
C GLY A 261 -9.03 13.45 -13.52
N PHE A 262 -9.97 12.68 -12.97
CA PHE A 262 -10.89 13.14 -11.93
C PHE A 262 -11.38 11.99 -11.05
N ARG A 263 -11.46 12.26 -9.77
CA ARG A 263 -11.97 11.29 -8.80
C ARG A 263 -13.47 11.08 -8.98
N PRO A 264 -14.00 9.84 -8.89
CA PRO A 264 -15.42 9.53 -9.05
C PRO A 264 -16.37 10.34 -8.15
N ARG A 265 -15.90 10.78 -6.99
CA ARG A 265 -16.67 11.60 -6.05
C ARG A 265 -16.73 13.08 -6.40
N ASN A 266 -15.78 13.56 -7.22
CA ASN A 266 -15.63 14.98 -7.52
C ASN A 266 -16.37 15.39 -8.80
N ILE A 267 -17.01 14.44 -9.46
CA ILE A 267 -17.85 14.65 -10.63
C ILE A 267 -19.27 14.24 -10.32
N GLY A 268 -20.24 14.80 -11.04
CA GLY A 268 -21.65 14.54 -10.78
C GLY A 268 -22.51 14.75 -12.00
N PHE A 269 -23.81 14.62 -11.84
CA PHE A 269 -24.80 14.93 -12.86
C PHE A 269 -25.23 16.39 -12.75
N ALA A 270 -25.24 17.11 -13.87
CA ALA A 270 -25.87 18.42 -13.92
C ALA A 270 -27.41 18.28 -13.84
N GLU A 271 -28.07 19.21 -13.16
CA GLU A 271 -29.53 19.31 -13.18
C GLU A 271 -30.01 20.05 -14.43
N ASP A 272 -31.23 19.75 -14.90
CA ASP A 272 -31.77 20.29 -16.16
C ASP A 272 -31.85 21.82 -16.17
N ASP A 273 -32.09 22.44 -15.00
CA ASP A 273 -32.24 23.87 -14.80
C ASP A 273 -30.96 24.54 -14.25
N GLU A 274 -29.84 23.82 -14.16
CA GLU A 274 -28.60 24.33 -13.60
C GLU A 274 -27.91 25.26 -14.59
N ALA A 275 -27.62 26.52 -14.13
CA ALA A 275 -26.80 27.45 -14.93
C ALA A 275 -25.41 26.86 -15.13
N ARG A 276 -24.94 26.81 -16.38
CA ARG A 276 -23.60 26.31 -16.69
C ARG A 276 -22.51 27.22 -16.13
N GLU A 277 -21.70 26.68 -15.24
CA GLU A 277 -20.58 27.39 -14.61
C GLU A 277 -19.38 27.45 -15.56
N ALA A 278 -18.70 28.59 -15.62
CA ALA A 278 -17.53 28.80 -16.49
C ALA A 278 -16.34 27.88 -16.12
N GLU A 279 -16.23 27.53 -14.84
CA GLU A 279 -15.16 26.68 -14.30
C GLU A 279 -15.49 25.18 -14.35
N CYS A 280 -16.48 24.77 -15.16
CA CYS A 280 -16.88 23.39 -15.32
C CYS A 280 -16.92 23.01 -16.81
N CYS A 281 -16.62 21.73 -17.09
CA CYS A 281 -16.93 21.10 -18.36
C CYS A 281 -18.20 20.26 -18.20
N TYR A 282 -19.06 20.28 -19.22
CA TYR A 282 -20.32 19.54 -19.28
C TYR A 282 -20.30 18.60 -20.47
N VAL A 283 -20.42 17.32 -20.26
CA VAL A 283 -20.36 16.32 -21.32
C VAL A 283 -21.63 15.46 -21.30
N ASN A 284 -22.23 15.27 -22.45
CA ASN A 284 -23.36 14.37 -22.59
C ASN A 284 -22.92 12.92 -22.43
N GLY A 285 -23.71 12.14 -21.72
CA GLY A 285 -23.39 10.72 -21.50
C GLY A 285 -24.64 9.86 -21.40
N THR A 286 -24.40 8.55 -21.33
CA THR A 286 -25.45 7.54 -21.13
C THR A 286 -25.03 6.62 -19.99
N VAL A 287 -25.92 6.39 -19.04
CA VAL A 287 -25.68 5.48 -17.91
C VAL A 287 -25.69 4.04 -18.41
N LEU A 288 -24.56 3.33 -18.28
CA LEU A 288 -24.41 1.94 -18.72
C LEU A 288 -24.75 0.92 -17.61
N ALA A 289 -24.37 1.24 -16.36
CA ALA A 289 -24.63 0.36 -15.22
C ALA A 289 -24.70 1.15 -13.91
N ILE A 290 -25.31 0.57 -12.91
CA ILE A 290 -25.53 1.17 -11.59
C ILE A 290 -25.25 0.10 -10.53
N GLU A 291 -24.42 0.44 -9.54
CA GLU A 291 -24.16 -0.38 -8.38
C GLU A 291 -24.65 0.35 -7.11
N ASN A 292 -25.39 -0.36 -6.25
CA ASN A 292 -25.87 0.20 -4.99
C ASN A 292 -24.93 -0.24 -3.84
N HIS A 293 -24.19 0.71 -3.30
CA HIS A 293 -23.29 0.50 -2.17
C HIS A 293 -23.90 0.92 -0.81
N GLY A 294 -25.24 0.95 -0.74
CA GLY A 294 -25.98 1.31 0.46
C GLY A 294 -26.09 2.82 0.67
N SER A 295 -25.03 3.46 1.14
CA SER A 295 -25.01 4.92 1.35
C SER A 295 -24.70 5.73 0.08
N GLU A 296 -24.18 5.10 -0.94
CA GLU A 296 -23.74 5.72 -2.19
C GLU A 296 -24.14 4.85 -3.38
N MET A 297 -24.42 5.51 -4.51
CA MET A 297 -24.61 4.86 -5.81
C MET A 297 -23.38 5.06 -6.65
N LEU A 298 -22.88 4.00 -7.29
CA LEU A 298 -21.81 4.05 -8.28
C LEU A 298 -22.43 3.89 -9.67
N TYR A 299 -22.27 4.91 -10.49
CA TYR A 299 -22.74 4.92 -11.88
C TYR A 299 -21.56 4.71 -12.82
N PHE A 300 -21.74 3.84 -13.80
CA PHE A 300 -20.81 3.69 -14.92
C PHE A 300 -21.41 4.36 -16.13
N VAL A 301 -20.77 5.40 -16.65
CA VAL A 301 -21.32 6.30 -17.67
C VAL A 301 -20.40 6.34 -18.88
N ASP A 302 -20.96 6.20 -20.09
CA ASP A 302 -20.30 6.46 -21.35
C ASP A 302 -20.50 7.92 -21.74
N ILE A 303 -19.41 8.66 -21.89
CA ILE A 303 -19.42 10.07 -22.26
C ILE A 303 -18.95 10.31 -23.71
N GLY A 304 -18.91 9.26 -24.54
CA GLY A 304 -18.55 9.32 -25.96
C GLY A 304 -17.04 9.33 -26.22
N VAL A 305 -16.27 10.02 -25.40
CA VAL A 305 -14.79 10.07 -25.46
C VAL A 305 -14.12 9.13 -24.46
N GLY A 306 -14.92 8.39 -23.71
CA GLY A 306 -14.46 7.43 -22.72
C GLY A 306 -15.59 7.06 -21.78
N LYS A 307 -15.26 6.21 -20.82
CA LYS A 307 -16.18 5.76 -19.77
C LYS A 307 -15.67 6.23 -18.43
N CYS A 308 -16.58 6.61 -17.54
CA CYS A 308 -16.23 7.08 -16.24
C CYS A 308 -17.15 6.52 -15.14
N TYR A 309 -16.60 6.41 -13.94
CA TYR A 309 -17.35 6.12 -12.73
C TYR A 309 -17.74 7.43 -12.04
N ILE A 310 -18.99 7.52 -11.61
CA ILE A 310 -19.52 8.65 -10.83
C ILE A 310 -20.04 8.09 -9.51
N LYS A 311 -19.55 8.62 -8.40
CA LYS A 311 -19.97 8.23 -7.05
C LYS A 311 -20.90 9.30 -6.49
N SER A 312 -22.15 8.95 -6.23
CA SER A 312 -23.16 9.91 -5.80
C SER A 312 -23.93 9.44 -4.57
N SER A 313 -24.06 10.33 -3.59
CA SER A 313 -24.93 10.15 -2.43
C SER A 313 -26.32 10.79 -2.61
N SER A 314 -26.63 11.31 -3.81
CA SER A 314 -27.89 11.97 -4.13
C SER A 314 -29.06 10.99 -3.99
N LYS A 315 -30.20 11.49 -3.45
CA LYS A 315 -31.48 10.75 -3.41
C LYS A 315 -32.17 10.70 -4.79
N LYS A 316 -31.75 11.54 -5.75
CA LYS A 316 -32.24 11.49 -7.12
C LYS A 316 -31.42 10.45 -7.88
N HIS A 317 -32.01 9.30 -8.13
CA HIS A 317 -31.35 8.21 -8.84
C HIS A 317 -31.55 8.36 -10.34
N LYS A 318 -30.53 7.98 -11.10
CA LYS A 318 -30.57 7.86 -12.56
C LYS A 318 -30.85 6.40 -12.93
N GLY A 319 -31.50 6.16 -14.08
CA GLY A 319 -31.77 4.84 -14.63
C GLY A 319 -30.67 4.36 -15.57
N VAL A 320 -30.61 3.04 -15.82
CA VAL A 320 -29.78 2.48 -16.90
C VAL A 320 -30.38 2.95 -18.24
N ASP A 321 -29.52 3.20 -19.23
CA ASP A 321 -29.82 3.79 -20.54
C ASP A 321 -30.34 5.24 -20.49
N GLU A 322 -30.37 5.86 -19.30
CA GLU A 322 -30.75 7.27 -19.15
C GLU A 322 -29.66 8.16 -19.74
N ARG A 323 -30.08 9.14 -20.55
CA ARG A 323 -29.20 10.22 -21.03
C ARG A 323 -29.00 11.23 -19.91
N VAL A 324 -27.75 11.59 -19.66
CA VAL A 324 -27.36 12.46 -18.56
C VAL A 324 -26.34 13.49 -19.07
N VAL A 325 -26.23 14.60 -18.35
CA VAL A 325 -25.12 15.54 -18.52
C VAL A 325 -24.20 15.39 -17.32
N VAL A 326 -22.96 15.06 -17.58
CA VAL A 326 -21.92 14.92 -16.52
C VAL A 326 -21.20 16.25 -16.37
N LYS A 327 -21.10 16.73 -15.13
CA LYS A 327 -20.41 17.97 -14.73
C LYS A 327 -19.03 17.63 -14.19
N PHE A 328 -18.00 18.24 -14.76
CA PHE A 328 -16.59 18.11 -14.39
C PHE A 328 -16.05 19.45 -13.91
N PRO A 329 -15.95 19.70 -12.59
CA PRO A 329 -15.34 20.90 -12.06
C PRO A 329 -13.83 20.90 -12.32
N PHE A 330 -13.28 21.95 -12.96
CA PHE A 330 -11.83 22.03 -13.22
C PHE A 330 -11.00 22.10 -11.94
N SER A 331 -11.55 22.66 -10.86
CA SER A 331 -10.89 22.66 -9.54
C SER A 331 -10.59 21.27 -8.97
N SER A 332 -11.26 20.23 -9.49
CA SER A 332 -11.11 18.85 -9.09
C SER A 332 -10.47 17.97 -10.16
N CYS A 333 -10.02 18.58 -11.27
CA CYS A 333 -9.36 17.89 -12.36
C CYS A 333 -7.85 17.85 -12.19
N TYR A 334 -7.24 16.84 -12.80
CA TYR A 334 -5.82 16.60 -12.80
C TYR A 334 -5.34 16.49 -14.24
N ALA A 335 -4.25 17.18 -14.59
CA ALA A 335 -3.64 17.11 -15.92
C ALA A 335 -2.42 16.17 -15.89
N PHE A 336 -2.34 15.28 -16.87
CA PHE A 336 -1.20 14.38 -17.10
C PHE A 336 -0.72 14.51 -18.52
N GLY A 337 0.60 14.41 -18.71
CA GLY A 337 1.21 14.40 -20.04
C GLY A 337 0.97 13.10 -20.79
N SER A 338 1.35 13.08 -22.07
CA SER A 338 1.38 11.86 -22.89
C SER A 338 2.36 10.80 -22.35
N ASP A 339 3.32 11.22 -21.54
CA ASP A 339 4.25 10.36 -20.79
C ASP A 339 3.66 9.82 -19.48
N GLU A 340 2.37 10.10 -19.21
CA GLU A 340 1.62 9.71 -18.02
C GLU A 340 2.05 10.39 -16.71
N ASN A 341 3.00 11.31 -16.73
CA ASN A 341 3.41 12.06 -15.56
C ASN A 341 2.46 13.25 -15.31
N ARG A 342 2.35 13.62 -14.04
CA ARG A 342 1.56 14.77 -13.61
C ARG A 342 2.13 16.06 -14.18
N ILE A 343 1.27 16.93 -14.74
CA ILE A 343 1.61 18.29 -15.17
C ILE A 343 1.32 19.23 -14.02
N TYR A 344 2.34 20.00 -13.59
CA TYR A 344 2.22 21.02 -12.56
C TYR A 344 2.31 22.45 -13.11
N ASP A 345 2.81 22.62 -14.32
CA ASP A 345 2.91 23.91 -15.00
C ASP A 345 1.52 24.46 -15.30
N ALA A 346 1.20 25.63 -14.75
CA ALA A 346 -0.15 26.22 -14.82
C ALA A 346 -0.64 26.49 -16.25
N ASP A 347 0.27 26.91 -17.14
CA ASP A 347 -0.10 27.22 -18.54
C ASP A 347 -0.41 25.93 -19.29
N LYS A 348 0.41 24.88 -19.11
CA LYS A 348 0.15 23.56 -19.71
C LYS A 348 -1.11 22.90 -19.13
N VAL A 349 -1.37 23.02 -17.83
CA VAL A 349 -2.62 22.56 -17.21
C VAL A 349 -3.82 23.22 -17.85
N ARG A 350 -3.73 24.55 -18.09
CA ARG A 350 -4.79 25.31 -18.75
C ARG A 350 -5.02 24.85 -20.20
N GLU A 351 -3.97 24.59 -20.95
CA GLU A 351 -4.07 24.04 -22.32
C GLU A 351 -4.83 22.70 -22.33
N VAL A 352 -4.49 21.80 -21.40
CA VAL A 352 -5.16 20.49 -21.24
C VAL A 352 -6.65 20.67 -20.92
N TYR A 353 -7.00 21.60 -20.02
CA TYR A 353 -8.38 21.85 -19.64
C TYR A 353 -9.18 22.52 -20.76
N ASP A 354 -8.56 23.41 -21.53
CA ASP A 354 -9.21 24.07 -22.69
C ASP A 354 -9.48 23.04 -23.82
N GLU A 355 -8.56 22.09 -24.05
CA GLU A 355 -8.81 20.97 -24.96
C GLU A 355 -9.96 20.08 -24.47
N PHE A 356 -9.98 19.72 -23.17
CA PHE A 356 -11.07 18.93 -22.60
C PHE A 356 -12.42 19.64 -22.70
N ARG A 357 -12.46 20.96 -22.51
CA ARG A 357 -13.67 21.79 -22.66
C ARG A 357 -14.24 21.73 -24.07
N CYS A 358 -13.40 21.56 -25.10
CA CYS A 358 -13.84 21.44 -26.50
C CYS A 358 -14.59 20.12 -26.76
N ILE A 359 -14.36 19.08 -25.97
CA ILE A 359 -15.06 17.78 -26.08
C ILE A 359 -16.54 17.90 -25.66
N GLY A 360 -16.85 18.78 -24.71
CA GLY A 360 -18.22 19.02 -24.22
C GLY A 360 -19.09 19.90 -25.11
N LYS A 361 -18.54 20.39 -26.22
CA LYS A 361 -19.27 21.20 -27.20
C LYS A 361 -19.72 20.36 -28.39
#